data_06040ec384dd2d2e0b5bb01386dfcd42
#
_entry.id   06040ec384dd2d2e0b5bb01386dfcd42
#
_cell.length_a   1.000
_cell.length_b   1.000
_cell.length_c   1.000
_cell.angle_alpha   90.00
_cell.angle_beta   90.00
_cell.angle_gamma   90.00
#
_symmetry.space_group_name_H-M   'P 1'
#
loop_
_entity.id
_entity.type
_entity.pdbx_description
1 polymer ?
#
loop_
_entity_poly.entity_id
_entity_poly.type
_entity_poly.pdbx_seq_one_letter_code
_entity_poly.pdbx_strand_id
1 'polypeptide(L)' 'MRKYENLGDLLQQNPAAKKFFDTLPDYVKESIEERGSNIRYDRDLRGYAEKLLRGDD' A
#
# COMPACT_ATOMS: atom_id res chain seq x y z
N MET A 1 -2.04 16.62 -0.22
CA MET A 1 -2.01 15.17 0.07
C MET A 1 -1.02 14.90 1.19
N ARG A 2 -1.41 14.11 2.16
CA ARG A 2 -0.56 13.86 3.31
C ARG A 2 0.54 12.84 2.99
N LYS A 3 1.77 13.18 3.38
CA LYS A 3 2.91 12.30 3.22
C LYS A 3 3.18 11.54 4.52
N TYR A 4 3.32 10.24 4.43
CA TYR A 4 3.65 9.39 5.58
C TYR A 4 5.12 8.97 5.49
N GLU A 5 5.66 8.45 6.59
CA GLU A 5 7.07 8.08 6.63
C GLU A 5 7.33 6.79 5.86
N ASN A 6 6.39 5.86 5.94
CA ASN A 6 6.48 4.58 5.25
C ASN A 6 5.11 3.91 5.26
N LEU A 7 5.05 2.70 4.74
CA LEU A 7 3.79 1.95 4.68
C LEU A 7 3.19 1.74 6.07
N GLY A 8 4.00 1.37 7.05
CA GLY A 8 3.50 1.14 8.40
C GLY A 8 2.84 2.39 8.98
N ASP A 9 3.47 3.54 8.79
CA ASP A 9 2.92 4.80 9.25
C ASP A 9 1.61 5.12 8.54
N LEU A 10 1.58 4.92 7.23
CA LEU A 10 0.38 5.14 6.42
C LEU A 10 -0.78 4.29 6.93
N LEU A 11 -0.55 3.02 7.17
CA LEU A 11 -1.60 2.11 7.61
C LEU A 11 -2.08 2.41 9.03
N GLN A 12 -1.17 2.90 9.89
CA GLN A 12 -1.54 3.28 11.24
C GLN A 12 -2.38 4.55 11.30
N GLN A 13 -2.03 5.51 10.45
CA GLN A 13 -2.63 6.84 10.51
C GLN A 13 -3.86 7.00 9.62
N ASN A 14 -4.01 6.12 8.65
CA ASN A 14 -5.10 6.21 7.67
C ASN A 14 -5.95 4.95 7.70
N PRO A 15 -7.07 4.96 8.43
CA PRO A 15 -7.93 3.76 8.54
C PRO A 15 -8.44 3.27 7.19
N ALA A 16 -8.72 4.18 6.26
CA ALA A 16 -9.20 3.79 4.94
C ALA A 16 -8.13 3.01 4.16
N ALA A 17 -6.88 3.46 4.28
CA ALA A 17 -5.76 2.76 3.63
C ALA A 17 -5.55 1.39 4.25
N LYS A 18 -5.66 1.29 5.57
CA LYS A 18 -5.52 0.01 6.27
C LYS A 18 -6.59 -0.97 5.81
N LYS A 19 -7.82 -0.51 5.72
CA LYS A 19 -8.93 -1.34 5.29
C LYS A 19 -8.72 -1.82 3.86
N PHE A 20 -8.30 -0.92 2.99
CA PHE A 20 -8.00 -1.27 1.60
C PHE A 20 -6.90 -2.33 1.54
N PHE A 21 -5.82 -2.12 2.27
CA PHE A 21 -4.70 -3.06 2.30
C PHE A 21 -5.14 -4.44 2.77
N ASP A 22 -5.98 -4.49 3.81
CA ASP A 22 -6.44 -5.75 4.38
C ASP A 22 -7.30 -6.58 3.42
N THR A 23 -7.89 -5.94 2.40
CA THR A 23 -8.71 -6.65 1.41
C THR A 23 -7.90 -7.29 0.30
N LEU A 24 -6.59 -7.01 0.25
CA LEU A 24 -5.74 -7.49 -0.82
C LEU A 24 -5.32 -8.95 -0.62
N PRO A 25 -5.06 -9.68 -1.72
CA PRO A 25 -4.50 -11.04 -1.61
C PRO A 25 -3.15 -11.04 -0.91
N ASP A 26 -2.79 -12.16 -0.30
CA ASP A 26 -1.54 -12.25 0.45
C ASP A 26 -0.31 -11.91 -0.39
N TYR A 27 -0.26 -12.38 -1.65
CA TYR A 27 0.90 -12.13 -2.48
C TYR A 27 1.05 -10.63 -2.79
N VAL A 28 -0.07 -9.92 -2.91
CA VAL A 28 -0.04 -8.47 -3.13
C VAL A 28 0.45 -7.77 -1.87
N LYS A 29 -0.07 -8.17 -0.71
CA LYS A 29 0.37 -7.59 0.55
C LYS A 29 1.86 -7.77 0.78
N GLU A 30 2.38 -8.95 0.50
CA GLU A 30 3.80 -9.22 0.67
C GLU A 30 4.65 -8.35 -0.23
N SER A 31 4.25 -8.21 -1.50
CA SER A 31 4.98 -7.37 -2.45
C SER A 31 4.98 -5.91 -2.01
N ILE A 32 3.84 -5.43 -1.52
CA ILE A 32 3.72 -4.06 -1.05
C ILE A 32 4.60 -3.84 0.18
N GLU A 33 4.63 -4.82 1.09
CA GLU A 33 5.44 -4.72 2.30
C GLU A 33 6.94 -4.65 1.97
N GLU A 34 7.38 -5.36 0.94
CA GLU A 34 8.77 -5.30 0.50
C GLU A 34 9.15 -3.92 0.02
N ARG A 35 8.18 -3.15 -0.45
CA ARG A 35 8.41 -1.80 -0.94
C ARG A 35 7.92 -0.73 0.03
N GLY A 36 7.66 -1.13 1.26
CA GLY A 36 7.02 -0.27 2.25
C GLY A 36 7.75 1.04 2.49
N SER A 37 9.08 1.05 2.44
CA SER A 37 9.85 2.26 2.68
C SER A 37 9.66 3.31 1.58
N ASN A 38 9.18 2.89 0.40
CA ASN A 38 8.93 3.79 -0.72
C ASN A 38 7.47 4.19 -0.85
N ILE A 39 6.60 3.64 -0.01
CA ILE A 39 5.16 3.93 -0.05
C ILE A 39 4.87 4.96 1.03
N ARG A 40 4.79 6.22 0.60
CA ARG A 40 4.62 7.36 1.52
C ARG A 40 3.32 8.13 1.31
N TYR A 41 2.53 7.74 0.30
CA TYR A 41 1.25 8.36 0.00
C TYR A 41 0.20 7.29 -0.20
N ASP A 42 -1.05 7.63 0.14
CA ASP A 42 -2.16 6.72 -0.08
C ASP A 42 -2.28 6.33 -1.56
N ARG A 43 -2.07 7.29 -2.46
CA ARG A 43 -2.15 7.00 -3.89
C ARG A 43 -1.07 6.01 -4.34
N ASP A 44 0.11 6.07 -3.71
CA ASP A 44 1.19 5.14 -4.04
C ASP A 44 0.80 3.72 -3.69
N LEU A 45 0.19 3.54 -2.53
CA LEU A 45 -0.30 2.23 -2.10
C LEU A 45 -1.33 1.69 -3.10
N ARG A 46 -2.32 2.52 -3.45
CA ARG A 46 -3.40 2.10 -4.33
C ARG A 46 -2.90 1.82 -5.75
N GLY A 47 -2.02 2.68 -6.24
CA GLY A 47 -1.45 2.49 -7.59
C GLY A 47 -0.62 1.23 -7.69
N TYR A 48 0.21 0.97 -6.69
CA TYR A 48 1.05 -0.22 -6.70
C TYR A 48 0.20 -1.49 -6.58
N ALA A 49 -0.80 -1.47 -5.71
CA ALA A 49 -1.69 -2.61 -5.56
C ALA A 49 -2.43 -2.91 -6.86
N GLU A 50 -2.89 -1.86 -7.55
CA GLU A 50 -3.58 -2.03 -8.83
C GLU A 50 -2.69 -2.70 -9.86
N LYS A 51 -1.44 -2.27 -9.95
CA LYS A 51 -0.49 -2.89 -10.88
C LYS A 51 -0.30 -4.37 -10.59
N LEU A 52 -0.16 -4.72 -9.32
CA LEU A 52 0.03 -6.11 -8.94
C LEU A 52 -1.20 -6.95 -9.24
N LEU A 53 -2.39 -6.40 -9.01
CA LEU A 53 -3.63 -7.12 -9.28
C LEU A 53 -3.85 -7.34 -10.77
N ARG A 54 -3.33 -6.43 -11.60
CA ARG A 54 -3.45 -6.54 -13.06
C ARG A 54 -2.34 -7.36 -13.68
N GLY A 55 -1.34 -7.71 -12.89
CA GLY A 55 -0.20 -8.45 -13.39
C GLY A 55 0.83 -7.59 -14.10
N ASP A 56 0.76 -6.28 -13.91
CA ASP A 56 1.71 -5.33 -14.50
C ASP A 56 2.82 -5.08 -13.52
N ASP A 57 3.91 -5.76 -13.63
CA ASP A 57 5.03 -5.49 -12.73
C ASP A 57 6.31 -5.08 -13.45
#